data_b88024a226cb66e6ad61d413be3e37f9
#
_entry.id   b88024a226cb66e6ad61d413be3e37f9
#
_cell.length_a   1.000
_cell.length_b   1.000
_cell.length_c   1.000
_cell.angle_alpha   90.00
_cell.angle_beta   90.00
_cell.angle_gamma   90.00
#
_symmetry.space_group_name_H-M   'P 1'
#
loop_
_entity.id
_entity.type
_entity.pdbx_description
1 polymer ?
#
loop_
_entity_poly.entity_id
_entity_poly.type
_entity_poly.pdbx_seq_one_letter_code
_entity_poly.pdbx_strand_id
1 'polypeptide(L)'
;MHEQATQVMLHPVILAVPDTMLTWTGRRKVLALSRLARAAARQSARRAGGLLGRLAKNSDNVPLPSNGWHWSVAHKPALVAGVAGSVPLGIDIEPIQPRSRGLLDKIADPAEW
;
A
#
# COMPACT_ATOMS: atom_id res chain seq x y z
N MET A 1 -12.73 -30.37 -6.64
CA MET A 1 -12.26 -29.72 -6.46
C MET A 1 -11.44 -29.12 -6.22
N HIS A 2 -10.96 -28.57 -6.23
CA HIS A 2 -10.16 -28.21 -5.84
C HIS A 2 -9.73 -27.05 -5.56
N GLU A 3 -9.17 -27.07 -5.45
CA GLU A 3 -8.55 -26.29 -4.45
C GLU A 3 -7.88 -25.11 -5.01
N GLN A 4 -7.67 -25.05 -6.24
CA GLN A 4 -7.25 -23.87 -6.96
C GLN A 4 -8.19 -22.73 -6.75
N ALA A 5 -9.41 -23.03 -6.44
CA ALA A 5 -10.40 -22.00 -6.18
C ALA A 5 -10.04 -21.15 -4.97
N THR A 6 -9.11 -21.60 -4.14
CA THR A 6 -8.70 -20.82 -2.98
C THR A 6 -7.54 -19.87 -3.24
N GLN A 7 -6.95 -19.91 -4.43
CA GLN A 7 -5.90 -18.97 -4.76
C GLN A 7 -6.45 -17.57 -4.92
N VAL A 8 -5.73 -16.60 -4.37
CA VAL A 8 -6.09 -15.19 -4.44
C VAL A 8 -5.03 -14.48 -5.24
N MET A 9 -5.44 -13.84 -6.32
CA MET A 9 -4.57 -12.99 -7.11
C MET A 9 -4.69 -11.57 -6.62
N LEU A 10 -3.60 -11.02 -6.14
CA LEU A 10 -3.54 -9.63 -5.71
C LEU A 10 -2.80 -8.82 -6.76
N HIS A 11 -3.25 -7.59 -6.95
CA HIS A 11 -2.68 -6.65 -7.91
C HIS A 11 -2.27 -5.36 -7.20
N PRO A 12 -1.23 -5.38 -6.37
CA PRO A 12 -0.79 -4.17 -5.68
C PRO A 12 -0.41 -3.10 -6.70
N VAL A 13 -0.73 -1.85 -6.38
CA VAL A 13 -0.41 -0.72 -7.24
C VAL A 13 0.46 0.24 -6.44
N ILE A 14 1.59 0.63 -7.03
CA ILE A 14 2.50 1.61 -6.45
C ILE A 14 2.50 2.81 -7.37
N LEU A 15 2.29 3.99 -6.79
CA LEU A 15 2.29 5.24 -7.53
C LEU A 15 3.35 6.18 -6.96
N ALA A 16 4.05 6.86 -7.87
CA ALA A 16 4.98 7.91 -7.47
C ALA A 16 4.19 9.15 -7.06
N VAL A 17 4.64 9.82 -6.01
CA VAL A 17 4.06 11.09 -5.60
C VAL A 17 4.50 12.13 -6.62
N PRO A 18 3.57 12.93 -7.19
CA PRO A 18 3.94 13.97 -8.15
C PRO A 18 4.93 14.95 -7.56
N ASP A 19 5.83 15.46 -8.39
CA ASP A 19 6.86 16.40 -7.96
C ASP A 19 6.29 17.61 -7.26
N THR A 20 5.12 18.08 -7.73
CA THR A 20 4.47 19.24 -7.13
C THR A 20 4.08 19.02 -5.68
N MET A 21 3.91 17.78 -5.27
CA MET A 21 3.52 17.44 -3.90
C MET A 21 4.71 17.14 -2.99
N LEU A 22 5.89 16.93 -3.55
CA LEU A 22 7.05 16.51 -2.76
C LEU A 22 7.47 17.55 -1.73
N THR A 23 7.23 18.83 -2.02
CA THR A 23 7.56 19.92 -1.11
C THR A 23 6.46 20.27 -0.13
N TRP A 24 5.29 19.67 -0.29
CA TRP A 24 4.18 19.92 0.64
C TRP A 24 4.50 19.29 1.99
N THR A 25 3.98 19.91 3.06
CA THR A 25 4.23 19.45 4.42
C THR A 25 2.94 19.46 5.22
N GLY A 26 3.00 18.87 6.42
CA GLY A 26 1.92 18.89 7.36
C GLY A 26 0.66 18.21 6.84
N ARG A 27 -0.49 18.71 7.29
CA ARG A 27 -1.78 18.11 7.00
C ARG A 27 -2.09 18.05 5.52
N ARG A 28 -1.68 19.09 4.78
CA ARG A 28 -1.91 19.12 3.33
C ARG A 28 -1.25 17.93 2.65
N LYS A 29 -0.03 17.62 3.02
CA LYS A 29 0.69 16.49 2.43
C LYS A 29 0.06 15.16 2.84
N VAL A 30 -0.28 15.01 4.11
CA VAL A 30 -0.90 13.77 4.60
C VAL A 30 -2.20 13.49 3.86
N LEU A 31 -3.05 14.50 3.70
CA LEU A 31 -4.32 14.33 2.98
C LEU A 31 -4.09 13.97 1.52
N ALA A 32 -3.14 14.62 0.88
CA ALA A 32 -2.83 14.35 -0.53
C ALA A 32 -2.29 12.93 -0.71
N LEU A 33 -1.38 12.49 0.15
CA LEU A 33 -0.85 11.13 0.10
C LEU A 33 -1.93 10.09 0.35
N SER A 34 -2.83 10.36 1.28
CA SER A 34 -3.95 9.48 1.57
C SER A 34 -4.87 9.32 0.36
N ARG A 35 -5.17 10.42 -0.34
CA ARG A 35 -6.00 10.36 -1.54
C ARG A 35 -5.32 9.59 -2.67
N LEU A 36 -4.03 9.81 -2.84
CA LEU A 36 -3.28 9.11 -3.89
C LEU A 36 -3.18 7.61 -3.58
N ALA A 37 -2.97 7.26 -2.32
CA ALA A 37 -2.93 5.86 -1.92
C ALA A 37 -4.28 5.16 -2.14
N ARG A 38 -5.37 5.87 -1.85
CA ARG A 38 -6.71 5.32 -2.13
C ARG A 38 -6.94 5.16 -3.63
N ALA A 39 -6.41 6.05 -4.45
CA ALA A 39 -6.47 5.89 -5.90
C ALA A 39 -5.71 4.63 -6.33
N ALA A 40 -4.58 4.33 -5.71
CA ALA A 40 -3.86 3.09 -5.97
C ALA A 40 -4.70 1.86 -5.61
N ALA A 41 -5.37 1.89 -4.46
CA ALA A 41 -6.26 0.79 -4.07
C ALA A 41 -7.40 0.60 -5.06
N ARG A 42 -7.96 1.69 -5.58
CA ARG A 42 -9.02 1.62 -6.59
C ARG A 42 -8.51 0.99 -7.89
N GLN A 43 -7.31 1.35 -8.31
CA GLN A 43 -6.69 0.72 -9.48
C GLN A 43 -6.45 -0.76 -9.25
N SER A 44 -6.02 -1.13 -8.06
CA SER A 44 -5.82 -2.53 -7.70
C SER A 44 -7.13 -3.31 -7.84
N ALA A 45 -8.23 -2.77 -7.32
CA ALA A 45 -9.53 -3.41 -7.43
C ALA A 45 -9.94 -3.59 -8.89
N ARG A 46 -9.72 -2.58 -9.73
CA ARG A 46 -10.07 -2.69 -11.15
C ARG A 46 -9.27 -3.77 -11.85
N ARG A 47 -7.99 -3.89 -11.54
CA ARG A 47 -7.15 -4.95 -12.10
C ARG A 47 -7.63 -6.33 -11.68
N ALA A 48 -8.25 -6.42 -10.51
CA ALA A 48 -8.82 -7.67 -10.01
C ALA A 48 -10.26 -7.90 -10.47
N GLY A 49 -10.79 -7.00 -11.30
CA GLY A 49 -12.14 -7.15 -11.83
C GLY A 49 -13.24 -6.57 -10.97
N GLY A 50 -12.91 -5.74 -9.99
CA GLY A 50 -13.87 -5.18 -9.06
C GLY A 50 -13.88 -3.66 -9.03
N LEU A 51 -14.74 -3.13 -8.18
CA LEU A 51 -14.85 -1.69 -7.95
C LEU A 51 -14.98 -1.45 -6.46
N LEU A 52 -14.19 -0.51 -5.96
CA LEU A 52 -14.34 -0.03 -4.59
C LEU A 52 -15.36 1.09 -4.56
N GLY A 53 -16.16 1.12 -3.50
CA GLY A 53 -17.01 2.24 -3.21
C GLY A 53 -16.32 3.23 -2.30
N ARG A 54 -17.00 3.64 -1.23
CA ARG A 54 -16.42 4.56 -0.28
C ARG A 54 -15.31 3.87 0.50
N LEU A 55 -14.17 4.55 0.64
CA LEU A 55 -13.02 4.05 1.38
C LEU A 55 -12.93 4.77 2.73
N ALA A 56 -13.45 4.12 3.74
CA ALA A 56 -13.49 4.67 5.10
C ALA A 56 -12.67 3.80 6.03
N LYS A 57 -12.21 4.39 7.12
CA LYS A 57 -11.49 3.67 8.17
C LYS A 57 -12.26 3.82 9.48
N ASN A 58 -12.10 2.84 10.37
CA ASN A 58 -12.72 2.92 11.69
C ASN A 58 -11.89 3.81 12.64
N SER A 59 -12.31 3.90 13.89
CA SER A 59 -11.64 4.74 14.89
C SER A 59 -10.20 4.28 15.17
N ASP A 60 -9.88 3.03 14.88
CA ASP A 60 -8.52 2.51 15.04
C ASP A 60 -7.71 2.64 13.75
N ASN A 61 -8.19 3.44 12.80
CA ASN A 61 -7.54 3.68 11.53
C ASN A 61 -7.40 2.43 10.66
N VAL A 62 -8.31 1.48 10.84
CA VAL A 62 -8.34 0.24 10.05
C VAL A 62 -9.32 0.40 8.90
N PRO A 63 -8.93 0.08 7.66
CA PRO A 63 -9.83 0.17 6.53
C PRO A 63 -11.06 -0.73 6.71
N LEU A 64 -12.23 -0.18 6.40
CA LEU A 64 -13.47 -0.94 6.41
C LEU A 64 -13.72 -1.49 5.02
N PRO A 65 -14.26 -2.71 4.90
CA PRO A 65 -14.56 -3.28 3.57
C PRO A 65 -15.43 -2.34 2.75
N SER A 66 -15.19 -2.33 1.45
CA SER A 66 -15.91 -1.49 0.50
C SER A 66 -16.42 -2.35 -0.63
N ASN A 67 -17.74 -2.35 -0.86
CA ASN A 67 -18.38 -3.20 -1.88
C ASN A 67 -17.98 -4.69 -1.78
N GLY A 68 -17.80 -5.18 -0.56
CA GLY A 68 -17.37 -6.56 -0.35
C GLY A 68 -15.88 -6.79 -0.55
N TRP A 69 -15.11 -5.75 -0.84
CA TRP A 69 -13.67 -5.84 -1.02
C TRP A 69 -12.95 -5.36 0.23
N HIS A 70 -11.87 -6.05 0.56
CA HIS A 70 -10.92 -5.56 1.54
C HIS A 70 -9.87 -4.72 0.82
N TRP A 71 -9.33 -3.74 1.48
CA TRP A 71 -8.32 -2.87 0.89
C TRP A 71 -7.34 -2.41 1.94
N SER A 72 -6.16 -2.04 1.49
CA SER A 72 -5.13 -1.49 2.35
C SER A 72 -4.32 -0.48 1.56
N VAL A 73 -3.79 0.51 2.25
CA VAL A 73 -2.98 1.56 1.65
C VAL A 73 -1.76 1.82 2.52
N ALA A 74 -0.71 2.30 1.89
CA ALA A 74 0.51 2.73 2.57
C ALA A 74 1.06 3.94 1.84
N HIS A 75 1.72 4.82 2.56
CA HIS A 75 2.37 5.95 1.91
C HIS A 75 3.64 6.35 2.63
N LYS A 76 4.58 6.79 1.84
CA LYS A 76 5.83 7.41 2.24
C LYS A 76 5.91 8.75 1.52
N PRO A 77 6.88 9.61 1.84
CA PRO A 77 6.90 10.94 1.24
C PRO A 77 6.90 10.96 -0.30
N ALA A 78 7.49 9.95 -0.93
CA ALA A 78 7.65 9.94 -2.38
C ALA A 78 6.87 8.84 -3.10
N LEU A 79 6.28 7.89 -2.37
CA LEU A 79 5.58 6.74 -2.97
C LEU A 79 4.34 6.42 -2.17
N VAL A 80 3.32 5.97 -2.85
CA VAL A 80 2.13 5.40 -2.20
C VAL A 80 1.86 4.03 -2.80
N ALA A 81 1.15 3.21 -2.04
CA ALA A 81 0.75 1.90 -2.49
C ALA A 81 -0.67 1.61 -2.06
N GLY A 82 -1.36 0.79 -2.83
CA GLY A 82 -2.69 0.34 -2.50
C GLY A 82 -2.94 -1.05 -3.06
N VAL A 83 -3.75 -1.80 -2.36
CA VAL A 83 -4.14 -3.14 -2.78
C VAL A 83 -5.57 -3.41 -2.35
N ALA A 84 -6.29 -4.17 -3.17
CA ALA A 84 -7.63 -4.63 -2.84
C ALA A 84 -7.74 -6.12 -3.15
N GLY A 85 -8.54 -6.82 -2.39
CA GLY A 85 -8.74 -8.25 -2.59
C GLY A 85 -9.98 -8.75 -1.89
N SER A 86 -10.29 -10.01 -2.10
CA SER A 86 -11.48 -10.64 -1.55
C SER A 86 -11.27 -11.14 -0.12
N VAL A 87 -10.08 -11.04 0.42
CA VAL A 87 -9.76 -11.47 1.78
C VAL A 87 -9.11 -10.34 2.54
N PRO A 88 -9.13 -10.34 3.87
CA PRO A 88 -8.40 -9.34 4.64
C PRO A 88 -6.92 -9.34 4.26
N LEU A 89 -6.35 -8.16 4.10
CA LEU A 89 -4.98 -8.02 3.63
C LEU A 89 -4.38 -6.72 4.15
N GLY A 90 -3.09 -6.61 4.00
CA GLY A 90 -2.36 -5.39 4.33
C GLY A 90 -1.24 -5.17 3.34
N ILE A 91 -0.80 -3.95 3.23
CA ILE A 91 0.31 -3.57 2.37
C ILE A 91 1.21 -2.61 3.12
N ASP A 92 2.49 -2.73 2.87
CA ASP A 92 3.47 -1.78 3.37
C ASP A 92 4.43 -1.44 2.25
N ILE A 93 5.10 -0.32 2.41
CA ILE A 93 6.04 0.16 1.41
C ILE A 93 7.27 0.66 2.15
N GLU A 94 8.42 0.10 1.77
CA GLU A 94 9.68 0.45 2.39
C GLU A 94 10.66 0.85 1.31
N PRO A 95 11.19 2.07 1.35
CA PRO A 95 12.18 2.48 0.37
C PRO A 95 13.45 1.67 0.56
N ILE A 96 13.99 1.19 -0.56
CA ILE A 96 15.28 0.53 -0.54
C ILE A 96 16.33 1.64 -0.65
N GLN A 97 17.18 1.74 0.36
CA GLN A 97 18.20 2.77 0.39
C GLN A 97 19.59 2.19 0.25
N PRO A 98 20.46 2.85 -0.49
CA PRO A 98 21.88 2.44 -0.52
C PRO A 98 22.44 2.48 0.90
N ARG A 99 23.23 1.51 1.25
CA ARG A 99 23.82 1.43 2.57
C ARG A 99 25.32 1.51 2.46
N SER A 100 25.93 2.11 3.47
CA SER A 100 27.38 2.10 3.53
C SER A 100 27.86 0.66 3.69
N ARG A 101 29.08 0.42 3.23
CA ARG A 101 29.67 -0.90 3.34
C ARG A 101 29.69 -1.37 4.80
N GLY A 102 30.09 -0.50 5.70
CA GLY A 102 30.14 -0.87 7.10
C GLY A 102 28.78 -1.24 7.65
N LEU A 103 27.76 -0.54 7.23
CA LEU A 103 26.40 -0.87 7.66
C LEU A 103 25.95 -2.21 7.10
N LEU A 104 26.29 -2.50 5.85
CA LEU A 104 25.95 -3.79 5.25
C LEU A 104 26.66 -4.93 5.96
N ASP A 105 27.93 -4.75 6.27
CA ASP A 105 28.68 -5.77 6.99
C ASP A 105 28.05 -6.05 8.34
N LYS A 106 27.60 -5.02 9.01
CA LYS A 106 26.95 -5.17 10.31
C LYS A 106 25.61 -5.88 10.20
N ILE A 107 24.85 -5.57 9.17
CA ILE A 107 23.55 -6.18 8.99
C ILE A 107 23.68 -7.60 8.48
N ALA A 108 24.73 -7.90 7.74
CA ALA A 108 24.96 -9.22 7.18
C ALA A 108 25.39 -10.24 8.22
N ASP A 109 25.58 -9.85 9.46
CA ASP A 109 25.83 -10.80 10.52
C ASP A 109 24.68 -11.82 10.53
N PRO A 110 25.00 -13.11 10.42
CA PRO A 110 23.95 -14.14 10.35
C PRO A 110 22.95 -14.09 11.49
N ALA A 111 23.36 -13.64 12.64
CA ALA A 111 22.45 -13.54 13.76
C ALA A 111 21.39 -12.47 13.57
N GLU A 112 21.58 -11.56 12.65
CA GLU A 112 20.66 -10.47 12.42
C GLU A 112 19.74 -10.70 11.22
N TRP A 113 20.00 -11.76 10.51
CA TRP A 113 19.15 -12.14 9.39
C TRP A 113 18.25 -13.31 9.79
#